data_4c29656ef84be4d5da780488fdfe496f
#
_entry.id   4c29656ef84be4d5da780488fdfe496f
#
_cell.length_a   1.000
_cell.length_b   1.000
_cell.length_c   1.000
_cell.angle_alpha   90.00
_cell.angle_beta   90.00
_cell.angle_gamma   90.00
#
_symmetry.space_group_name_H-M   'P 1'
#
loop_
_entity.id
_entity.type
_entity.pdbx_description
1 polymer ?
#
loop_
_entity_poly.entity_id
_entity_poly.type
_entity_poly.pdbx_seq_one_letter_code
_entity_poly.pdbx_strand_id
1 'polypeptide(L)'
;GNALDNHLTGNASANTIDGGFGADTMAGGRGNDRYLVDSALDVVVEVSGEGYDTTVVEVAGTYALSANVEALELGALAAGGIGNELDNAILGNAGGNLLDGGAGADLLVGGQGNDDYVIDDGGDRVQELSGQGFDRVTSGIDYVLPQHVEQLTLSGSAVRGIGNDLDNLLFGNDQANILDGRVGADQMAGGTGDDRYGVDNASDVVDEGVNAGIDTVVSTVSFGLSANVENVVLAGAADLGATGNELANVLV
;
A
#
# COMPACT_ATOMS: atom_id res chain seq x y z
N GLY A 1 -0.71 -0.96 -34.99
CA GLY A 1 -0.12 -2.04 -35.77
C GLY A 1 -1.15 -2.94 -36.42
N ASN A 2 -0.80 -4.20 -36.64
CA ASN A 2 -1.72 -5.22 -37.12
C ASN A 2 -1.56 -6.50 -36.25
N ALA A 3 -1.99 -7.69 -36.70
CA ALA A 3 -1.90 -8.92 -35.92
C ALA A 3 -0.57 -9.69 -36.08
N LEU A 4 0.50 -9.02 -36.52
CA LEU A 4 1.84 -9.58 -36.64
C LEU A 4 2.78 -8.80 -35.74
N ASP A 5 3.94 -9.37 -35.45
CA ASP A 5 4.99 -8.70 -34.67
C ASP A 5 5.50 -7.47 -35.44
N ASN A 6 5.20 -6.30 -34.91
CA ASN A 6 5.52 -5.03 -35.53
C ASN A 6 6.68 -4.32 -34.80
N HIS A 7 7.35 -3.42 -35.49
CA HIS A 7 8.28 -2.46 -34.90
C HIS A 7 7.78 -1.05 -35.24
N LEU A 8 7.36 -0.31 -34.23
CA LEU A 8 6.72 0.99 -34.34
C LEU A 8 7.62 2.05 -33.73
N THR A 9 7.88 3.10 -34.46
CA THR A 9 8.71 4.22 -33.98
C THR A 9 7.97 5.53 -34.19
N GLY A 10 7.85 6.30 -33.15
CA GLY A 10 7.27 7.63 -33.15
C GLY A 10 8.25 8.71 -33.63
N ASN A 11 8.08 9.91 -33.13
CA ASN A 11 8.88 11.07 -33.50
C ASN A 11 9.09 11.99 -32.27
N ALA A 12 9.49 13.25 -32.45
CA ALA A 12 9.73 14.18 -31.34
C ALA A 12 8.49 14.92 -30.85
N SER A 13 7.30 14.44 -31.13
CA SER A 13 6.03 14.99 -30.64
C SER A 13 5.28 13.89 -29.88
N ALA A 14 4.35 14.26 -29.03
CA ALA A 14 3.47 13.30 -28.35
C ALA A 14 2.78 12.36 -29.35
N ASN A 15 3.01 11.07 -29.21
CA ASN A 15 2.45 10.02 -30.06
C ASN A 15 1.49 9.12 -29.28
N THR A 16 0.60 8.45 -29.96
CA THR A 16 -0.11 7.28 -29.45
C THR A 16 0.28 6.10 -30.33
N ILE A 17 0.85 5.09 -29.69
CA ILE A 17 1.40 3.91 -30.37
C ILE A 17 0.64 2.68 -29.90
N ASP A 18 0.04 1.98 -30.86
CA ASP A 18 -0.75 0.78 -30.68
C ASP A 18 -0.18 -0.31 -31.59
N GLY A 19 0.43 -1.33 -30.99
CA GLY A 19 0.98 -2.49 -31.71
C GLY A 19 -0.11 -3.37 -32.31
N GLY A 20 -1.24 -3.47 -31.65
CA GLY A 20 -2.28 -4.43 -31.93
C GLY A 20 -1.85 -5.84 -31.51
N PHE A 21 -2.53 -6.88 -32.02
CA PHE A 21 -2.14 -8.23 -31.64
C PHE A 21 -0.76 -8.58 -32.18
N GLY A 22 0.04 -9.27 -31.41
CA GLY A 22 1.38 -9.71 -31.79
C GLY A 22 2.35 -9.63 -30.63
N ALA A 23 3.63 -9.66 -30.96
CA ALA A 23 4.71 -9.33 -30.04
C ALA A 23 5.40 -8.08 -30.61
N ASP A 24 4.93 -6.92 -30.21
CA ASP A 24 5.29 -5.66 -30.82
C ASP A 24 6.43 -4.96 -30.06
N THR A 25 7.23 -4.21 -30.79
CA THR A 25 8.21 -3.30 -30.19
C THR A 25 7.82 -1.87 -30.52
N MET A 26 7.61 -1.07 -29.49
CA MET A 26 7.11 0.30 -29.58
C MET A 26 8.12 1.27 -28.97
N ALA A 27 8.49 2.32 -29.71
CA ALA A 27 9.39 3.38 -29.25
C ALA A 27 8.82 4.73 -29.66
N GLY A 28 8.46 5.59 -28.70
CA GLY A 28 7.84 6.89 -28.95
C GLY A 28 8.83 7.94 -29.41
N GLY A 29 9.99 7.97 -28.77
CA GLY A 29 11.02 8.96 -28.96
C GLY A 29 10.78 10.16 -28.04
N ARG A 30 11.07 11.37 -28.50
CA ARG A 30 10.82 12.54 -27.67
C ARG A 30 9.35 12.90 -27.67
N GLY A 31 8.88 13.45 -26.58
CA GLY A 31 7.50 13.91 -26.40
C GLY A 31 6.81 13.07 -25.34
N ASN A 32 5.59 13.42 -24.98
CA ASN A 32 4.81 12.62 -24.02
C ASN A 32 4.01 11.57 -24.79
N ASP A 33 4.48 10.35 -24.78
CA ASP A 33 3.98 9.26 -25.60
C ASP A 33 3.03 8.34 -24.82
N ARG A 34 2.09 7.73 -25.52
CA ARG A 34 1.12 6.79 -24.95
C ARG A 34 1.19 5.46 -25.70
N TYR A 35 1.49 4.41 -24.98
CA TYR A 35 1.59 3.04 -25.47
C TYR A 35 0.37 2.23 -25.11
N LEU A 36 -0.20 1.50 -26.05
CA LEU A 36 -1.23 0.51 -25.79
C LEU A 36 -0.60 -0.88 -25.87
N VAL A 37 -0.65 -1.61 -24.76
CA VAL A 37 -0.09 -2.96 -24.58
C VAL A 37 -1.26 -3.92 -24.45
N ASP A 38 -1.50 -4.74 -25.47
CA ASP A 38 -2.54 -5.76 -25.48
C ASP A 38 -1.99 -7.21 -25.48
N SER A 39 -0.67 -7.33 -25.49
CA SER A 39 0.07 -8.60 -25.44
C SER A 39 1.15 -8.56 -24.37
N ALA A 40 1.29 -9.63 -23.59
CA ALA A 40 2.38 -9.77 -22.62
C ALA A 40 3.79 -9.88 -23.28
N LEU A 41 3.83 -9.97 -24.60
CA LEU A 41 5.06 -10.03 -25.37
C LEU A 41 5.43 -8.68 -25.98
N ASP A 42 4.59 -7.67 -25.80
CA ASP A 42 4.89 -6.31 -26.25
C ASP A 42 6.04 -5.70 -25.43
N VAL A 43 6.87 -4.94 -26.10
CA VAL A 43 8.02 -4.27 -25.53
C VAL A 43 7.92 -2.77 -25.79
N VAL A 44 7.84 -2.00 -24.72
CA VAL A 44 7.96 -0.53 -24.77
C VAL A 44 9.43 -0.16 -24.56
N VAL A 45 9.96 0.71 -25.40
CA VAL A 45 11.35 1.16 -25.35
C VAL A 45 11.38 2.68 -25.23
N GLU A 46 11.84 3.16 -24.08
CA GLU A 46 12.03 4.58 -23.80
C GLU A 46 13.45 4.93 -23.39
N VAL A 47 13.86 6.16 -23.69
CA VAL A 47 15.17 6.71 -23.35
C VAL A 47 14.99 7.80 -22.29
N SER A 48 15.86 7.80 -21.29
CA SER A 48 15.78 8.74 -20.18
C SER A 48 15.69 10.21 -20.64
N GLY A 49 14.64 10.89 -20.16
CA GLY A 49 14.40 12.31 -20.38
C GLY A 49 13.83 12.67 -21.74
N GLU A 50 13.23 11.72 -22.43
CA GLU A 50 12.55 11.97 -23.71
C GLU A 50 11.10 12.46 -23.55
N GLY A 51 10.47 12.27 -22.38
CA GLY A 51 9.11 12.76 -22.13
C GLY A 51 8.56 12.43 -20.73
N TYR A 52 7.27 12.51 -20.60
CA TYR A 52 6.45 11.89 -19.56
C TYR A 52 5.54 10.90 -20.28
N ASP A 53 5.86 9.64 -20.18
CA ASP A 53 5.30 8.62 -21.03
C ASP A 53 4.36 7.70 -20.27
N THR A 54 3.32 7.22 -20.95
CA THR A 54 2.25 6.43 -20.32
C THR A 54 2.08 5.10 -21.03
N THR A 55 2.13 4.01 -20.27
CA THR A 55 1.71 2.69 -20.76
C THR A 55 0.29 2.38 -20.29
N VAL A 56 -0.57 1.96 -21.20
CA VAL A 56 -1.93 1.47 -20.93
C VAL A 56 -1.95 -0.02 -21.21
N VAL A 57 -2.36 -0.82 -20.22
CA VAL A 57 -2.24 -2.28 -20.28
C VAL A 57 -3.60 -2.95 -20.27
N GLU A 58 -3.91 -3.68 -21.32
CA GLU A 58 -5.11 -4.52 -21.45
C GLU A 58 -4.80 -6.04 -21.32
N VAL A 59 -3.66 -6.37 -20.70
CA VAL A 59 -3.21 -7.76 -20.50
C VAL A 59 -3.66 -8.26 -19.14
N ALA A 60 -4.06 -9.52 -19.07
CA ALA A 60 -4.39 -10.15 -17.80
C ALA A 60 -3.14 -10.40 -16.94
N GLY A 61 -3.28 -10.24 -15.61
CA GLY A 61 -2.20 -10.40 -14.65
C GLY A 61 -1.53 -9.09 -14.27
N THR A 62 -0.34 -9.18 -13.69
CA THR A 62 0.44 -8.02 -13.25
C THR A 62 1.42 -7.61 -14.33
N TYR A 63 1.47 -6.33 -14.64
CA TYR A 63 2.39 -5.75 -15.63
C TYR A 63 3.49 -4.94 -14.94
N ALA A 64 4.74 -5.15 -15.35
CA ALA A 64 5.86 -4.36 -14.90
C ALA A 64 6.20 -3.27 -15.93
N LEU A 65 6.26 -2.04 -15.47
CA LEU A 65 6.53 -0.88 -16.30
C LEU A 65 7.95 -0.93 -16.89
N SER A 66 8.09 -0.61 -18.14
CA SER A 66 9.40 -0.51 -18.78
C SER A 66 10.21 0.63 -18.16
N ALA A 67 11.54 0.53 -18.22
CA ALA A 67 12.42 1.60 -17.76
C ALA A 67 12.16 2.90 -18.51
N ASN A 68 12.30 4.04 -17.83
CA ASN A 68 12.10 5.40 -18.35
C ASN A 68 10.65 5.73 -18.77
N VAL A 69 9.66 4.97 -18.33
CA VAL A 69 8.23 5.30 -18.46
C VAL A 69 7.72 5.76 -17.10
N GLU A 70 6.98 6.85 -17.04
CA GLU A 70 6.55 7.49 -15.78
C GLU A 70 5.15 7.08 -15.34
N ALA A 71 4.28 6.63 -16.24
CA ALA A 71 2.90 6.33 -15.88
C ALA A 71 2.41 4.98 -16.40
N LEU A 72 1.59 4.32 -15.58
CA LEU A 72 0.91 3.08 -15.88
C LEU A 72 -0.59 3.23 -15.64
N GLU A 73 -1.40 2.91 -16.63
CA GLU A 73 -2.86 2.79 -16.50
C GLU A 73 -3.27 1.33 -16.70
N LEU A 74 -3.94 0.75 -15.71
CA LEU A 74 -4.43 -0.61 -15.79
C LEU A 74 -5.80 -0.66 -16.46
N GLY A 75 -5.89 -1.34 -17.59
CA GLY A 75 -7.16 -1.64 -18.24
C GLY A 75 -7.92 -2.77 -17.51
N ALA A 76 -9.11 -3.07 -17.98
CA ALA A 76 -10.07 -3.91 -17.26
C ALA A 76 -9.61 -5.36 -16.98
N LEU A 77 -8.63 -5.87 -17.72
CA LEU A 77 -8.11 -7.23 -17.57
C LEU A 77 -6.90 -7.32 -16.64
N ALA A 78 -6.21 -6.21 -16.38
CA ALA A 78 -5.00 -6.18 -15.58
C ALA A 78 -5.34 -6.36 -14.08
N ALA A 79 -4.59 -7.22 -13.42
CA ALA A 79 -4.73 -7.50 -11.99
C ALA A 79 -3.73 -6.69 -11.13
N GLY A 80 -2.76 -6.03 -11.73
CA GLY A 80 -1.81 -5.20 -11.00
C GLY A 80 -0.76 -4.54 -11.88
N GLY A 81 -0.07 -3.59 -11.29
CA GLY A 81 1.02 -2.83 -11.88
C GLY A 81 2.21 -2.73 -10.96
N ILE A 82 3.39 -2.88 -11.53
CA ILE A 82 4.67 -2.66 -10.85
C ILE A 82 5.39 -1.54 -11.60
N GLY A 83 5.82 -0.52 -10.89
CA GLY A 83 6.60 0.60 -11.41
C GLY A 83 8.05 0.24 -11.72
N ASN A 84 8.87 1.24 -11.90
CA ASN A 84 10.31 1.11 -12.19
C ASN A 84 11.15 1.89 -11.13
N GLU A 85 12.28 2.46 -11.52
CA GLU A 85 13.17 3.23 -10.61
C GLU A 85 12.84 4.74 -10.59
N LEU A 86 11.80 5.19 -11.29
CA LEU A 86 11.38 6.59 -11.35
C LEU A 86 10.21 6.84 -10.41
N ASP A 87 9.91 8.11 -10.15
CA ASP A 87 8.67 8.53 -9.52
C ASP A 87 7.49 8.22 -10.47
N ASN A 88 6.79 7.13 -10.24
CA ASN A 88 5.74 6.64 -11.11
C ASN A 88 4.33 7.10 -10.67
N ALA A 89 3.42 7.18 -11.63
CA ALA A 89 1.99 7.26 -11.37
C ALA A 89 1.30 5.98 -11.87
N ILE A 90 0.75 5.19 -10.95
CA ILE A 90 0.08 3.93 -11.28
C ILE A 90 -1.42 4.07 -10.97
N LEU A 91 -2.24 3.92 -12.00
CA LEU A 91 -3.69 3.97 -11.90
C LEU A 91 -4.26 2.56 -12.10
N GLY A 92 -4.95 2.08 -11.10
CA GLY A 92 -5.73 0.84 -11.12
C GLY A 92 -7.02 0.95 -11.93
N ASN A 93 -7.82 -0.07 -11.85
CA ASN A 93 -9.09 -0.19 -12.58
C ASN A 93 -10.28 -0.36 -11.59
N ALA A 94 -11.36 -1.00 -12.00
CA ALA A 94 -12.52 -1.24 -11.14
C ALA A 94 -12.50 -2.63 -10.45
N GLY A 95 -11.41 -3.37 -10.55
CA GLY A 95 -11.19 -4.64 -9.88
C GLY A 95 -10.12 -4.51 -8.81
N GLY A 96 -10.00 -5.49 -7.92
CA GLY A 96 -8.91 -5.50 -6.93
C GLY A 96 -7.55 -5.60 -7.60
N ASN A 97 -6.69 -4.64 -7.38
CA ASN A 97 -5.37 -4.51 -8.00
C ASN A 97 -4.24 -4.65 -6.99
N LEU A 98 -3.11 -5.17 -7.44
CA LEU A 98 -1.82 -5.03 -6.76
C LEU A 98 -1.07 -3.85 -7.37
N LEU A 99 -0.74 -2.84 -6.57
CA LEU A 99 -0.02 -1.65 -7.00
C LEU A 99 1.29 -1.53 -6.20
N ASP A 100 2.40 -1.61 -6.89
CA ASP A 100 3.75 -1.52 -6.36
C ASP A 100 4.51 -0.47 -7.17
N GLY A 101 4.85 0.65 -6.56
CA GLY A 101 5.58 1.71 -7.24
C GLY A 101 7.01 1.34 -7.62
N GLY A 102 7.61 0.43 -6.85
CA GLY A 102 9.02 0.16 -6.91
C GLY A 102 9.81 1.25 -6.22
N ALA A 103 11.00 1.54 -6.69
CA ALA A 103 11.81 2.60 -6.11
C ALA A 103 11.38 3.96 -6.67
N GLY A 104 11.36 4.98 -5.84
CA GLY A 104 10.96 6.34 -6.21
C GLY A 104 9.88 6.89 -5.28
N ALA A 105 9.39 8.07 -5.57
CA ALA A 105 8.28 8.67 -4.83
C ALA A 105 6.99 8.55 -5.67
N ASP A 106 6.25 7.49 -5.46
CA ASP A 106 5.20 7.03 -6.35
C ASP A 106 3.81 7.50 -5.95
N LEU A 107 2.94 7.66 -6.94
CA LEU A 107 1.51 7.88 -6.76
C LEU A 107 0.74 6.63 -7.16
N LEU A 108 0.08 5.99 -6.19
CA LEU A 108 -0.69 4.78 -6.37
C LEU A 108 -2.18 5.08 -6.17
N VAL A 109 -2.99 4.83 -7.17
CA VAL A 109 -4.44 5.06 -7.16
C VAL A 109 -5.14 3.78 -7.55
N GLY A 110 -5.76 3.07 -6.62
CA GLY A 110 -6.38 1.75 -6.90
C GLY A 110 -7.68 1.87 -7.67
N GLY A 111 -8.53 2.76 -7.22
CA GLY A 111 -9.83 2.96 -7.84
C GLY A 111 -10.94 2.18 -7.12
N GLN A 112 -11.81 1.53 -7.84
CA GLN A 112 -12.79 0.64 -7.22
C GLN A 112 -12.20 -0.76 -7.08
N GLY A 113 -12.63 -1.47 -6.04
CA GLY A 113 -12.15 -2.83 -5.78
C GLY A 113 -11.48 -2.90 -4.42
N ASN A 114 -10.97 -4.05 -4.07
CA ASN A 114 -10.15 -4.20 -2.88
C ASN A 114 -8.70 -4.23 -3.34
N ASP A 115 -7.98 -3.15 -3.12
CA ASP A 115 -6.66 -2.94 -3.68
C ASP A 115 -5.55 -3.21 -2.66
N ASP A 116 -4.44 -3.73 -3.14
CA ASP A 116 -3.24 -4.01 -2.36
C ASP A 116 -2.11 -3.09 -2.80
N TYR A 117 -1.60 -2.28 -1.87
CA TYR A 117 -0.51 -1.33 -2.09
C TYR A 117 0.77 -1.79 -1.42
N VAL A 118 1.89 -1.65 -2.13
CA VAL A 118 3.24 -1.86 -1.58
C VAL A 118 3.93 -0.50 -1.42
N ILE A 119 4.47 -0.24 -0.23
CA ILE A 119 5.13 1.02 0.13
C ILE A 119 6.54 0.72 0.60
N ASP A 120 7.54 1.26 -0.07
CA ASP A 120 8.95 1.09 0.26
C ASP A 120 9.76 2.41 0.32
N ASP A 121 9.21 3.52 -0.20
CA ASP A 121 9.78 4.87 -0.10
C ASP A 121 8.87 5.83 0.68
N GLY A 122 9.50 6.74 1.44
CA GLY A 122 8.78 7.76 2.23
C GLY A 122 8.08 8.85 1.40
N GLY A 123 8.31 8.87 0.10
CA GLY A 123 7.64 9.74 -0.87
C GLY A 123 6.38 9.13 -1.48
N ASP A 124 6.15 7.84 -1.27
CA ASP A 124 5.00 7.13 -1.81
C ASP A 124 3.68 7.66 -1.27
N ARG A 125 2.71 7.72 -2.14
CA ARG A 125 1.35 8.22 -1.84
C ARG A 125 0.30 7.28 -2.38
N VAL A 126 -0.52 6.77 -1.49
CA VAL A 126 -1.75 6.06 -1.85
C VAL A 126 -2.91 7.05 -1.84
N GLN A 127 -3.74 6.99 -2.87
CA GLN A 127 -4.94 7.81 -2.97
C GLN A 127 -6.17 6.92 -3.16
N GLU A 128 -7.09 7.00 -2.21
CA GLU A 128 -8.39 6.34 -2.22
C GLU A 128 -9.54 7.33 -2.01
N LEU A 129 -10.72 6.96 -2.48
CA LEU A 129 -11.96 7.68 -2.25
C LEU A 129 -12.93 6.83 -1.41
N SER A 130 -13.82 7.51 -0.72
CA SER A 130 -14.79 6.84 0.14
C SER A 130 -15.65 5.81 -0.61
N GLY A 131 -15.63 4.57 -0.10
CA GLY A 131 -16.47 3.48 -0.59
C GLY A 131 -15.98 2.83 -1.88
N GLN A 132 -14.68 2.94 -2.17
CA GLN A 132 -14.07 2.28 -3.32
C GLN A 132 -13.72 0.82 -3.04
N GLY A 133 -13.54 0.41 -1.78
CA GLY A 133 -13.24 -0.97 -1.45
C GLY A 133 -12.94 -1.22 0.02
N PHE A 134 -12.26 -2.30 0.28
CA PHE A 134 -11.50 -2.61 1.49
C PHE A 134 -10.04 -2.74 1.07
N ASP A 135 -9.25 -1.72 1.36
CA ASP A 135 -7.96 -1.52 0.76
C ASP A 135 -6.84 -1.76 1.77
N ARG A 136 -5.72 -2.30 1.30
CA ARG A 136 -4.63 -2.77 2.14
C ARG A 136 -3.30 -2.17 1.72
N VAL A 137 -2.54 -1.70 2.70
CA VAL A 137 -1.15 -1.28 2.54
C VAL A 137 -0.23 -2.28 3.21
N THR A 138 0.78 -2.74 2.50
CA THR A 138 1.96 -3.41 3.07
C THR A 138 3.14 -2.47 2.99
N SER A 139 3.71 -2.10 4.14
CA SER A 139 4.79 -1.12 4.19
C SER A 139 6.08 -1.69 4.77
N GLY A 140 7.20 -1.51 4.07
CA GLY A 140 8.56 -1.81 4.54
C GLY A 140 9.17 -0.72 5.42
N ILE A 141 8.49 0.42 5.57
CA ILE A 141 8.90 1.59 6.34
C ILE A 141 7.80 2.01 7.33
N ASP A 142 8.13 2.87 8.28
CA ASP A 142 7.12 3.49 9.16
C ASP A 142 6.06 4.22 8.34
N TYR A 143 4.79 3.91 8.60
CA TYR A 143 3.72 4.40 7.74
C TYR A 143 2.49 4.87 8.51
N VAL A 144 1.81 5.86 7.94
CA VAL A 144 0.51 6.37 8.40
C VAL A 144 -0.50 6.15 7.29
N LEU A 145 -1.56 5.41 7.57
CA LEU A 145 -2.62 5.17 6.60
C LEU A 145 -3.24 6.47 6.09
N PRO A 146 -3.35 6.65 4.78
CA PRO A 146 -4.17 7.72 4.22
C PRO A 146 -5.66 7.47 4.50
N GLN A 147 -6.50 8.47 4.23
CA GLN A 147 -7.95 8.32 4.34
C GLN A 147 -8.47 7.23 3.40
N HIS A 148 -9.50 6.51 3.85
CA HIS A 148 -10.20 5.48 3.07
C HIS A 148 -9.40 4.21 2.78
N VAL A 149 -8.33 3.95 3.54
CA VAL A 149 -7.63 2.66 3.56
C VAL A 149 -7.88 1.99 4.91
N GLU A 150 -8.24 0.72 4.92
CA GLU A 150 -8.71 0.02 6.11
C GLU A 150 -7.63 -0.82 6.79
N GLN A 151 -6.61 -1.27 6.04
CA GLN A 151 -5.61 -2.17 6.61
C GLN A 151 -4.18 -1.72 6.37
N LEU A 152 -3.34 -1.85 7.41
CA LEU A 152 -1.88 -1.73 7.35
C LEU A 152 -1.22 -3.01 7.84
N THR A 153 -0.24 -3.47 7.08
CA THR A 153 0.68 -4.53 7.50
C THR A 153 2.11 -4.00 7.41
N LEU A 154 2.81 -3.99 8.53
CA LEU A 154 4.23 -3.66 8.56
C LEU A 154 5.06 -4.86 8.12
N SER A 155 6.14 -4.61 7.41
CA SER A 155 7.07 -5.62 6.93
C SER A 155 8.52 -5.15 7.10
N GLY A 156 9.48 -6.03 6.88
CA GLY A 156 10.89 -5.66 6.89
C GLY A 156 11.36 -5.01 8.20
N SER A 157 11.84 -3.78 8.11
CA SER A 157 12.38 -3.02 9.25
C SER A 157 11.43 -1.94 9.78
N ALA A 158 10.22 -1.86 9.28
CA ALA A 158 9.20 -0.93 9.77
C ALA A 158 8.89 -1.21 11.25
N VAL A 159 8.82 -0.17 12.06
CA VAL A 159 8.54 -0.29 13.50
C VAL A 159 7.29 0.50 13.91
N ARG A 160 6.77 1.38 13.06
CA ARG A 160 5.62 2.20 13.41
C ARG A 160 4.52 2.16 12.37
N GLY A 161 3.33 1.74 12.80
CA GLY A 161 2.10 1.74 12.01
C GLY A 161 1.02 2.60 12.66
N ILE A 162 0.46 3.53 11.90
CA ILE A 162 -0.60 4.42 12.40
C ILE A 162 -1.78 4.34 11.45
N GLY A 163 -2.96 4.14 12.00
CA GLY A 163 -4.23 4.15 11.31
C GLY A 163 -4.72 5.54 10.91
N ASN A 164 -5.96 5.61 10.50
CA ASN A 164 -6.68 6.84 10.13
C ASN A 164 -7.94 7.02 11.01
N ASP A 165 -9.01 7.62 10.51
CA ASP A 165 -10.26 7.84 11.27
C ASP A 165 -11.32 6.74 11.01
N LEU A 166 -10.95 5.64 10.37
CA LEU A 166 -11.81 4.47 10.14
C LEU A 166 -11.51 3.36 11.17
N ASP A 167 -12.37 2.36 11.22
CA ASP A 167 -12.09 1.11 11.94
C ASP A 167 -10.99 0.34 11.17
N ASN A 168 -9.74 0.41 11.65
CA ASN A 168 -8.58 -0.14 10.98
C ASN A 168 -8.18 -1.52 11.49
N LEU A 169 -7.49 -2.28 10.61
CA LEU A 169 -6.73 -3.48 10.96
C LEU A 169 -5.24 -3.18 10.85
N LEU A 170 -4.51 -3.22 11.95
CA LEU A 170 -3.07 -2.94 11.98
C LEU A 170 -2.31 -4.19 12.39
N PHE A 171 -1.40 -4.62 11.53
CA PHE A 171 -0.53 -5.76 11.78
C PHE A 171 0.93 -5.31 11.82
N GLY A 172 1.61 -5.63 12.90
CA GLY A 172 3.06 -5.47 13.05
C GLY A 172 3.85 -6.59 12.37
N ASN A 173 5.11 -6.68 12.72
CA ASN A 173 6.07 -7.68 12.21
C ASN A 173 6.84 -8.32 13.38
N ASP A 174 8.06 -8.83 13.13
CA ASP A 174 8.90 -9.44 14.17
C ASP A 174 9.75 -8.42 14.96
N GLN A 175 9.49 -7.11 14.81
CA GLN A 175 10.19 -6.05 15.55
C GLN A 175 9.32 -5.57 16.71
N ALA A 176 9.92 -4.85 17.67
CA ALA A 176 9.15 -4.10 18.66
C ALA A 176 8.37 -2.95 17.97
N ASN A 177 7.10 -3.13 17.74
CA ASN A 177 6.27 -2.22 16.99
C ASN A 177 5.55 -1.18 17.86
N ILE A 178 5.22 -0.06 17.25
CA ILE A 178 4.30 0.94 17.79
C ILE A 178 3.11 1.00 16.85
N LEU A 179 1.96 0.51 17.31
CA LEU A 179 0.71 0.54 16.56
C LEU A 179 -0.26 1.50 17.24
N ASP A 180 -0.89 2.38 16.48
CA ASP A 180 -1.85 3.38 16.96
C ASP A 180 -3.00 3.47 15.95
N GLY A 181 -4.17 2.94 16.33
CA GLY A 181 -5.35 2.93 15.47
C GLY A 181 -5.90 4.33 15.23
N ARG A 182 -5.68 5.26 16.15
CA ARG A 182 -6.36 6.55 16.22
C ARG A 182 -7.86 6.38 16.48
N VAL A 183 -8.68 7.27 15.82
CA VAL A 183 -10.15 7.24 15.97
C VAL A 183 -10.71 6.06 15.17
N GLY A 184 -11.54 5.28 15.79
CA GLY A 184 -12.14 4.09 15.18
C GLY A 184 -12.42 3.02 16.21
N ALA A 185 -12.88 1.88 15.78
CA ALA A 185 -12.89 0.64 16.54
C ALA A 185 -11.85 -0.29 15.92
N ASP A 186 -10.60 -0.13 16.34
CA ASP A 186 -9.44 -0.67 15.66
C ASP A 186 -9.07 -2.07 16.17
N GLN A 187 -8.47 -2.87 15.30
CA GLN A 187 -7.87 -4.15 15.67
C GLN A 187 -6.38 -4.08 15.42
N MET A 188 -5.58 -4.34 16.44
CA MET A 188 -4.13 -4.25 16.40
C MET A 188 -3.50 -5.54 16.85
N ALA A 189 -2.53 -6.04 16.09
CA ALA A 189 -1.73 -7.21 16.42
C ALA A 189 -0.26 -6.92 16.11
N GLY A 190 0.60 -6.85 17.13
CA GLY A 190 2.01 -6.49 16.98
C GLY A 190 2.86 -7.58 16.35
N GLY A 191 2.57 -8.82 16.69
CA GLY A 191 3.33 -9.96 16.21
C GLY A 191 4.30 -10.48 17.26
N THR A 192 5.56 -10.62 16.95
CA THR A 192 6.60 -10.89 17.96
C THR A 192 7.42 -9.64 18.23
N GLY A 193 7.83 -9.44 19.45
CA GLY A 193 8.57 -8.26 19.89
C GLY A 193 7.91 -7.64 21.12
N ASP A 194 8.55 -6.65 21.72
CA ASP A 194 7.94 -5.91 22.82
C ASP A 194 7.14 -4.75 22.24
N ASP A 195 5.85 -4.95 22.03
CA ASP A 195 4.98 -4.07 21.26
C ASP A 195 4.28 -3.01 22.11
N ARG A 196 3.94 -1.91 21.48
CA ARG A 196 3.23 -0.79 22.12
C ARG A 196 2.00 -0.41 21.32
N TYR A 197 0.83 -0.43 21.97
CA TYR A 197 -0.46 -0.13 21.38
C TYR A 197 -1.02 1.19 21.90
N GLY A 198 -1.43 2.08 21.00
CA GLY A 198 -2.24 3.25 21.31
C GLY A 198 -3.72 2.88 21.25
N VAL A 199 -4.45 3.08 22.35
CA VAL A 199 -5.88 2.80 22.48
C VAL A 199 -6.59 4.09 22.88
N ASP A 200 -7.49 4.57 22.05
CA ASP A 200 -8.28 5.77 22.32
C ASP A 200 -9.80 5.52 22.30
N ASN A 201 -10.22 4.33 21.89
CA ASN A 201 -11.61 3.89 21.85
C ASN A 201 -11.80 2.61 22.67
N ALA A 202 -12.89 2.54 23.43
CA ALA A 202 -13.21 1.36 24.23
C ALA A 202 -13.59 0.11 23.40
N SER A 203 -13.77 0.27 22.09
CA SER A 203 -14.01 -0.82 21.15
C SER A 203 -12.74 -1.30 20.46
N ASP A 204 -11.59 -0.68 20.75
CA ASP A 204 -10.31 -1.16 20.22
C ASP A 204 -9.99 -2.55 20.79
N VAL A 205 -9.41 -3.37 19.93
CA VAL A 205 -8.99 -4.72 20.27
C VAL A 205 -7.48 -4.86 20.03
N VAL A 206 -6.77 -5.30 21.07
CA VAL A 206 -5.37 -5.72 20.95
C VAL A 206 -5.34 -7.23 20.98
N ASP A 207 -4.78 -7.86 19.96
CA ASP A 207 -4.66 -9.31 19.84
C ASP A 207 -3.19 -9.73 19.87
N GLU A 208 -2.82 -10.49 20.90
CA GLU A 208 -1.45 -10.94 21.12
C GLU A 208 -1.30 -12.46 21.18
N GLY A 209 -0.18 -12.91 20.58
CA GLY A 209 0.22 -14.31 20.60
C GLY A 209 0.79 -14.74 21.95
N VAL A 210 0.79 -16.05 22.21
CA VAL A 210 1.42 -16.62 23.41
C VAL A 210 2.93 -16.47 23.33
N ASN A 211 3.56 -15.83 24.33
CA ASN A 211 5.00 -15.51 24.39
C ASN A 211 5.47 -14.65 23.21
N ALA A 212 4.64 -13.74 22.75
CA ALA A 212 4.96 -12.83 21.66
C ALA A 212 5.97 -11.75 22.10
N GLY A 213 5.92 -11.32 23.35
CA GLY A 213 6.82 -10.29 23.89
C GLY A 213 6.46 -9.86 25.31
N ILE A 214 6.83 -8.64 25.66
CA ILE A 214 6.36 -7.91 26.83
C ILE A 214 5.64 -6.66 26.32
N ASP A 215 4.33 -6.76 26.22
CA ASP A 215 3.53 -5.84 25.45
C ASP A 215 2.85 -4.78 26.32
N THR A 216 2.72 -3.57 25.79
CA THR A 216 2.24 -2.42 26.54
C THR A 216 1.12 -1.69 25.80
N VAL A 217 -0.07 -1.66 26.39
CA VAL A 217 -1.16 -0.80 25.96
C VAL A 217 -1.02 0.57 26.62
N VAL A 218 -1.17 1.63 25.86
CA VAL A 218 -1.28 3.02 26.32
C VAL A 218 -2.67 3.51 25.96
N SER A 219 -3.53 3.66 26.99
CA SER A 219 -4.93 3.95 26.75
C SER A 219 -5.34 5.31 27.29
N THR A 220 -6.12 6.03 26.49
CA THR A 220 -6.80 7.28 26.91
C THR A 220 -8.25 7.04 27.37
N VAL A 221 -8.69 5.79 27.36
CA VAL A 221 -9.99 5.34 27.84
C VAL A 221 -9.84 4.25 28.91
N SER A 222 -10.90 3.91 29.64
CA SER A 222 -10.87 2.74 30.52
C SER A 222 -10.70 1.47 29.67
N PHE A 223 -9.72 0.64 30.00
CA PHE A 223 -9.36 -0.51 29.19
C PHE A 223 -9.09 -1.78 30.02
N GLY A 224 -9.55 -2.92 29.50
CA GLY A 224 -9.22 -4.24 30.03
C GLY A 224 -8.21 -4.94 29.13
N LEU A 225 -7.10 -5.40 29.71
CA LEU A 225 -6.06 -6.10 28.94
C LEU A 225 -6.61 -7.38 28.30
N SER A 226 -6.34 -7.52 27.01
CA SER A 226 -6.53 -8.76 26.27
C SER A 226 -5.57 -9.86 26.78
N ALA A 227 -5.82 -11.11 26.42
CA ALA A 227 -4.90 -12.20 26.74
C ALA A 227 -3.48 -11.91 26.17
N ASN A 228 -2.47 -12.38 26.88
CA ASN A 228 -1.05 -12.26 26.51
C ASN A 228 -0.47 -10.84 26.49
N VAL A 229 -1.16 -9.83 26.96
CA VAL A 229 -0.64 -8.46 27.15
C VAL A 229 -0.26 -8.25 28.61
N GLU A 230 0.94 -7.75 28.90
CA GLU A 230 1.48 -7.63 30.27
C GLU A 230 1.18 -6.28 30.90
N ASN A 231 1.21 -5.19 30.12
CA ASN A 231 1.21 -3.86 30.72
C ASN A 231 0.08 -2.96 30.18
N VAL A 232 -0.48 -2.12 31.03
CA VAL A 232 -1.30 -0.99 30.62
C VAL A 232 -0.87 0.28 31.34
N VAL A 233 -0.78 1.36 30.56
CA VAL A 233 -0.54 2.72 31.03
C VAL A 233 -1.77 3.56 30.68
N LEU A 234 -2.48 4.07 31.69
CA LEU A 234 -3.58 5.00 31.47
C LEU A 234 -3.03 6.41 31.25
N ALA A 235 -3.33 6.99 30.10
CA ALA A 235 -2.84 8.30 29.70
C ALA A 235 -3.98 9.33 29.71
N GLY A 236 -3.72 10.53 30.20
CA GLY A 236 -4.71 11.60 30.21
C GLY A 236 -5.10 12.06 31.60
N ALA A 237 -6.13 12.93 31.68
CA ALA A 237 -6.57 13.58 32.91
C ALA A 237 -7.96 13.10 33.42
N ALA A 238 -8.56 12.12 32.73
CA ALA A 238 -9.85 11.56 33.10
C ALA A 238 -9.70 10.51 34.24
N ASP A 239 -10.78 10.22 34.95
CA ASP A 239 -10.85 9.13 35.93
C ASP A 239 -11.04 7.82 35.16
N LEU A 240 -9.94 7.14 34.87
CA LEU A 240 -9.88 5.93 34.02
C LEU A 240 -9.64 4.69 34.88
N GLY A 241 -10.16 3.56 34.43
CA GLY A 241 -9.97 2.25 35.04
C GLY A 241 -9.20 1.29 34.13
N ALA A 242 -8.29 0.53 34.73
CA ALA A 242 -7.63 -0.58 34.04
C ALA A 242 -7.97 -1.90 34.71
N THR A 243 -8.18 -2.95 33.91
CA THR A 243 -8.37 -4.32 34.42
C THR A 243 -7.32 -5.22 33.77
N GLY A 244 -6.61 -5.98 34.59
CA GLY A 244 -5.63 -6.96 34.10
C GLY A 244 -6.27 -8.24 33.56
N ASN A 245 -5.44 -9.10 33.00
CA ASN A 245 -5.78 -10.45 32.52
C ASN A 245 -5.25 -11.54 33.49
N GLU A 246 -5.05 -12.77 33.02
CA GLU A 246 -4.55 -13.89 33.84
C GLU A 246 -3.03 -13.85 34.10
N LEU A 247 -2.30 -12.92 33.47
CA LEU A 247 -0.85 -12.78 33.64
C LEU A 247 -0.50 -11.89 34.85
N ALA A 248 0.79 -11.80 35.17
CA ALA A 248 1.30 -10.81 36.10
C ALA A 248 1.40 -9.44 35.40
N ASN A 249 0.40 -8.60 35.59
CA ASN A 249 0.29 -7.32 34.90
C ASN A 249 0.90 -6.15 35.70
N VAL A 250 1.36 -5.13 34.95
CA VAL A 250 1.67 -3.80 35.46
C VAL A 250 0.60 -2.82 35.00
N LEU A 251 -0.15 -2.24 35.94
CA LEU A 251 -1.22 -1.27 35.69
C LEU A 251 -0.79 0.08 36.27
N VAL A 252 -0.66 1.13 35.45
CA VAL A 252 -0.17 2.47 35.84
C VAL A 252 -1.13 3.56 35.43
#